data_c0190b0c3fb3108b2c026da7a6d76548
#
_entry.id   c0190b0c3fb3108b2c026da7a6d76548
#
_cell.length_a   1.000
_cell.length_b   1.000
_cell.length_c   1.000
_cell.angle_alpha   90.00
_cell.angle_beta   90.00
_cell.angle_gamma   90.00
#
_symmetry.space_group_name_H-M   'P 1'
#
loop_
_entity.id
_entity.type
_entity.pdbx_description
1 polymer ?
#
loop_
_entity_poly.entity_id
_entity_poly.type
_entity_poly.pdbx_seq_one_letter_code
_entity_poly.pdbx_strand_id
1 'polypeptide(L)'
;MNFLHRAGWLVLLAGAGLAQPVLAASPRLQLADDVFPLAVWLQQPVHAQKYKNLGINLYVGLWKGPTADQLATLKQAGMPVICEQNEVGLSDRNRDIIIGWLQQDEPDNAQPLVGKIGAARLGWGSPVPPAEMQERYRAMRSRDPSRPVLLGLGKGVAWDPWKGRGNRTGHPEDYPQYVKAGDILAFDIYPAAETDPALAGRLDVVAAGVKRLMAWAGPERTVWNTIGTSKVKNPDAVVNPDHIRSQVWMSIINGSRGIIYFVHQFEPRFVEATWFESPDIAAAISRINAQVQGLAKVILGPASSDIASLSLRDENRLLVPSADISVTSRRQGCKLYVFAASLSNKPLRAVINLRQVPGTLDVIGEERRLSAKGNGFEDDFDPYAVHLYVTSPRDAFCEAGSKRGR
;
A
#
# COMPACT_ATOMS: atom_id res chain seq x y z
N MET A 1 -47.36 69.02 -18.98
CA MET A 1 -46.49 69.09 -17.86
C MET A 1 -46.98 68.11 -16.79
N ASN A 2 -46.46 66.91 -16.70
CA ASN A 2 -46.60 66.01 -15.51
C ASN A 2 -45.43 65.01 -15.52
N PHE A 3 -44.55 65.16 -14.59
CA PHE A 3 -43.41 64.29 -14.32
C PHE A 3 -43.88 63.11 -13.47
N LEU A 4 -43.75 61.89 -13.99
CA LEU A 4 -43.94 60.68 -13.23
C LEU A 4 -42.52 60.11 -12.81
N HIS A 5 -42.21 60.14 -11.51
CA HIS A 5 -41.05 59.49 -10.88
C HIS A 5 -41.29 57.98 -10.84
N ARG A 6 -40.40 57.20 -11.47
CA ARG A 6 -40.29 55.78 -11.26
C ARG A 6 -39.22 55.51 -10.20
N ALA A 7 -39.62 55.04 -9.03
CA ALA A 7 -38.74 54.53 -8.01
C ALA A 7 -38.35 53.08 -8.39
N GLY A 8 -37.05 52.87 -8.69
CA GLY A 8 -36.51 51.54 -8.90
C GLY A 8 -36.12 50.92 -7.56
N TRP A 9 -36.69 49.75 -7.23
CA TRP A 9 -36.29 48.94 -6.09
C TRP A 9 -35.11 48.07 -6.51
N LEU A 10 -33.90 48.30 -5.91
CA LEU A 10 -32.76 47.39 -6.00
C LEU A 10 -33.00 46.27 -5.00
N VAL A 11 -33.26 45.06 -5.47
CA VAL A 11 -33.22 43.83 -4.65
C VAL A 11 -31.80 43.37 -4.57
N LEU A 12 -31.13 43.57 -3.42
CA LEU A 12 -29.84 42.97 -3.07
C LEU A 12 -30.08 41.50 -2.70
N LEU A 13 -29.82 40.60 -3.63
CA LEU A 13 -29.69 39.16 -3.35
C LEU A 13 -28.38 38.94 -2.61
N ALA A 14 -28.43 38.81 -1.28
CA ALA A 14 -27.34 38.31 -0.46
C ALA A 14 -27.18 36.82 -0.74
N GLY A 15 -26.24 36.45 -1.60
CA GLY A 15 -25.81 35.07 -1.80
C GLY A 15 -25.12 34.58 -0.54
N ALA A 16 -25.81 33.81 0.30
CA ALA A 16 -25.20 33.05 1.36
C ALA A 16 -24.37 31.92 0.72
N GLY A 17 -23.09 32.17 0.47
CA GLY A 17 -22.13 31.15 0.10
C GLY A 17 -22.03 30.18 1.27
N LEU A 18 -22.57 28.97 1.12
CA LEU A 18 -22.33 27.87 2.03
C LEU A 18 -20.82 27.56 1.98
N ALA A 19 -20.07 28.06 2.96
CA ALA A 19 -18.69 27.66 3.16
C ALA A 19 -18.67 26.14 3.37
N GLN A 20 -18.13 25.39 2.42
CA GLN A 20 -17.88 23.97 2.63
C GLN A 20 -16.90 23.86 3.79
N PRO A 21 -17.17 23.00 4.80
CA PRO A 21 -16.24 22.81 5.90
C PRO A 21 -14.90 22.31 5.32
N VAL A 22 -13.85 23.08 5.54
CA VAL A 22 -12.49 22.63 5.25
C VAL A 22 -12.24 21.44 6.18
N LEU A 23 -12.13 20.24 5.62
CA LEU A 23 -11.73 19.06 6.38
C LEU A 23 -10.37 19.37 7.01
N ALA A 24 -10.28 19.18 8.34
CA ALA A 24 -9.01 19.27 9.05
C ALA A 24 -7.99 18.29 8.40
N ALA A 25 -6.69 18.60 8.54
CA ALA A 25 -5.63 17.74 8.03
C ALA A 25 -5.87 16.27 8.39
N SER A 26 -5.48 15.36 7.51
CA SER A 26 -5.64 13.91 7.73
C SER A 26 -4.96 13.49 9.03
N PRO A 27 -5.65 12.80 9.95
CA PRO A 27 -5.04 12.31 11.17
C PRO A 27 -3.99 11.25 10.83
N ARG A 28 -2.93 11.22 11.63
CA ARG A 28 -1.88 10.21 11.47
C ARG A 28 -2.33 8.89 12.11
N LEU A 29 -1.88 7.79 11.51
CA LEU A 29 -2.02 6.48 12.13
C LEU A 29 -1.22 6.45 13.45
N GLN A 30 -1.84 5.94 14.52
CA GLN A 30 -1.22 5.90 15.85
C GLN A 30 -0.29 4.68 15.99
N LEU A 31 0.80 4.69 15.23
CA LEU A 31 1.94 3.79 15.38
C LEU A 31 3.20 4.61 15.64
N ALA A 32 4.20 4.01 16.27
CA ALA A 32 5.48 4.68 16.47
C ALA A 32 6.14 5.01 15.11
N ASP A 33 6.90 6.11 15.04
CA ASP A 33 7.50 6.62 13.78
C ASP A 33 8.51 5.66 13.14
N ASP A 34 8.99 4.66 13.87
CA ASP A 34 9.91 3.61 13.42
C ASP A 34 9.23 2.24 13.23
N VAL A 35 7.92 2.20 13.23
CA VAL A 35 7.12 1.00 12.97
C VAL A 35 6.53 1.08 11.56
N PHE A 36 6.96 0.19 10.68
CA PHE A 36 6.35 0.03 9.37
C PHE A 36 5.08 -0.84 9.50
N PRO A 37 3.90 -0.37 9.04
CA PRO A 37 2.66 -1.12 9.11
C PRO A 37 2.73 -2.42 8.28
N LEU A 38 2.65 -3.55 8.98
CA LEU A 38 2.57 -4.89 8.40
C LEU A 38 1.28 -5.54 8.90
N ALA A 39 0.27 -5.59 8.05
CA ALA A 39 -1.08 -5.98 8.42
C ALA A 39 -1.52 -7.30 7.81
N VAL A 40 -2.52 -7.94 8.42
CA VAL A 40 -3.30 -9.03 7.82
C VAL A 40 -4.72 -8.59 7.58
N TRP A 41 -5.29 -9.02 6.43
CA TRP A 41 -6.66 -8.71 6.05
C TRP A 41 -7.67 -9.68 6.65
N LEU A 42 -8.67 -9.15 7.35
CA LEU A 42 -9.91 -9.82 7.76
C LEU A 42 -9.70 -11.17 8.49
N GLN A 43 -8.69 -11.26 9.35
CA GLN A 43 -8.36 -12.46 10.10
C GLN A 43 -9.06 -12.52 11.46
N GLN A 44 -9.33 -13.73 11.97
CA GLN A 44 -9.93 -13.89 13.29
C GLN A 44 -8.99 -13.41 14.41
N PRO A 45 -9.48 -12.60 15.36
CA PRO A 45 -8.69 -12.08 16.47
C PRO A 45 -7.99 -13.13 17.34
N VAL A 46 -8.54 -14.34 17.42
CA VAL A 46 -7.92 -15.46 18.18
C VAL A 46 -6.52 -15.83 17.65
N HIS A 47 -6.23 -15.51 16.41
CA HIS A 47 -4.92 -15.75 15.79
C HIS A 47 -3.92 -14.60 15.99
N ALA A 48 -4.30 -13.51 16.67
CA ALA A 48 -3.47 -12.30 16.75
C ALA A 48 -2.06 -12.58 17.28
N GLN A 49 -1.91 -13.39 18.33
CA GLN A 49 -0.58 -13.72 18.86
C GLN A 49 0.27 -14.53 17.87
N LYS A 50 -0.33 -15.44 17.10
CA LYS A 50 0.39 -16.20 16.07
C LYS A 50 0.88 -15.28 14.95
N TYR A 51 0.05 -14.34 14.50
CA TYR A 51 0.44 -13.34 13.52
C TYR A 51 1.51 -12.39 14.03
N LYS A 52 1.41 -11.98 15.30
CA LYS A 52 2.45 -11.15 15.94
C LYS A 52 3.81 -11.83 15.95
N ASN A 53 3.85 -13.15 16.19
CA ASN A 53 5.09 -13.94 16.14
C ASN A 53 5.70 -14.02 14.72
N LEU A 54 4.92 -13.76 13.69
CA LEU A 54 5.37 -13.66 12.29
C LEU A 54 5.71 -12.21 11.88
N GLY A 55 5.72 -11.27 12.84
CA GLY A 55 6.06 -9.87 12.60
C GLY A 55 4.91 -8.99 12.13
N ILE A 56 3.66 -9.48 12.19
CA ILE A 56 2.47 -8.66 11.95
C ILE A 56 2.24 -7.74 13.16
N ASN A 57 1.94 -6.49 12.90
CA ASN A 57 1.72 -5.47 13.93
C ASN A 57 0.38 -4.73 13.81
N LEU A 58 -0.49 -5.16 12.89
CA LEU A 58 -1.76 -4.53 12.63
C LEU A 58 -2.77 -5.51 12.02
N TYR A 59 -4.03 -5.38 12.39
CA TYR A 59 -5.16 -6.01 11.71
C TYR A 59 -5.91 -5.00 10.85
N VAL A 60 -6.40 -5.41 9.69
CA VAL A 60 -7.29 -4.61 8.83
C VAL A 60 -8.55 -5.42 8.53
N GLY A 61 -9.70 -4.88 8.94
CA GLY A 61 -11.00 -5.53 8.83
C GLY A 61 -11.28 -6.56 9.95
N LEU A 62 -12.54 -6.62 10.35
CA LEU A 62 -13.05 -7.61 11.30
C LEU A 62 -14.36 -8.19 10.75
N TRP A 63 -14.39 -9.50 10.49
CA TRP A 63 -15.58 -10.14 9.95
C TRP A 63 -16.80 -9.93 10.83
N LYS A 64 -17.84 -9.28 10.28
CA LYS A 64 -19.07 -8.88 10.98
C LYS A 64 -18.84 -8.03 12.24
N GLY A 65 -17.73 -7.30 12.31
CA GLY A 65 -17.34 -6.49 13.45
C GLY A 65 -17.17 -5.00 13.11
N PRO A 66 -16.57 -4.25 14.05
CA PRO A 66 -16.08 -4.74 15.34
C PRO A 66 -17.19 -5.14 16.30
N THR A 67 -16.93 -6.20 17.06
CA THR A 67 -17.71 -6.58 18.26
C THR A 67 -16.86 -6.37 19.52
N ALA A 68 -17.50 -6.30 20.69
CA ALA A 68 -16.80 -6.12 21.97
C ALA A 68 -15.78 -7.24 22.23
N ASP A 69 -16.13 -8.51 21.90
CA ASP A 69 -15.26 -9.67 22.09
C ASP A 69 -14.05 -9.64 21.15
N GLN A 70 -14.25 -9.21 19.88
CA GLN A 70 -13.15 -9.05 18.93
C GLN A 70 -12.16 -7.99 19.43
N LEU A 71 -12.66 -6.84 19.89
CA LEU A 71 -11.82 -5.77 20.42
C LEU A 71 -11.09 -6.20 21.70
N ALA A 72 -11.77 -6.91 22.61
CA ALA A 72 -11.15 -7.42 23.84
C ALA A 72 -10.02 -8.42 23.53
N THR A 73 -10.24 -9.33 22.57
CA THR A 73 -9.23 -10.32 22.14
C THR A 73 -8.01 -9.66 21.52
N LEU A 74 -8.20 -8.68 20.62
CA LEU A 74 -7.10 -7.93 20.03
C LEU A 74 -6.36 -7.09 21.07
N LYS A 75 -7.07 -6.47 22.01
CA LYS A 75 -6.49 -5.72 23.11
C LYS A 75 -5.61 -6.59 24.00
N GLN A 76 -6.09 -7.79 24.36
CA GLN A 76 -5.31 -8.75 25.14
C GLN A 76 -4.01 -9.15 24.44
N ALA A 77 -4.05 -9.31 23.11
CA ALA A 77 -2.87 -9.59 22.29
C ALA A 77 -1.97 -8.35 22.06
N GLY A 78 -2.43 -7.16 22.39
CA GLY A 78 -1.76 -5.89 22.04
C GLY A 78 -1.63 -5.71 20.54
N MET A 79 -2.68 -6.07 19.77
CA MET A 79 -2.71 -6.00 18.30
C MET A 79 -3.67 -4.89 17.85
N PRO A 80 -3.15 -3.75 17.38
CA PRO A 80 -3.98 -2.67 16.85
C PRO A 80 -4.84 -3.12 15.67
N VAL A 81 -5.92 -2.38 15.40
CA VAL A 81 -6.83 -2.67 14.29
C VAL A 81 -7.31 -1.42 13.58
N ILE A 82 -7.48 -1.53 12.26
CA ILE A 82 -8.29 -0.66 11.41
C ILE A 82 -9.55 -1.47 11.06
N CYS A 83 -10.73 -0.99 11.44
CA CYS A 83 -11.98 -1.73 11.23
C CYS A 83 -13.14 -0.81 10.87
N GLU A 84 -14.29 -1.38 10.52
CA GLU A 84 -15.50 -0.65 10.17
C GLU A 84 -15.96 0.22 11.35
N GLN A 85 -16.51 1.38 11.04
CA GLN A 85 -17.03 2.33 12.03
C GLN A 85 -18.48 1.99 12.35
N ASN A 86 -18.71 1.26 13.45
CA ASN A 86 -20.04 0.97 14.00
C ASN A 86 -20.16 1.51 15.44
N GLU A 87 -21.34 1.33 16.05
CA GLU A 87 -21.59 1.82 17.41
C GLU A 87 -20.67 1.19 18.47
N VAL A 88 -20.32 -0.09 18.31
CA VAL A 88 -19.37 -0.77 19.20
C VAL A 88 -17.98 -0.14 19.05
N GLY A 89 -17.49 0.00 17.83
CA GLY A 89 -16.18 0.63 17.60
C GLY A 89 -16.07 2.05 18.14
N LEU A 90 -17.18 2.80 18.16
CA LEU A 90 -17.21 4.17 18.67
C LEU A 90 -17.31 4.28 20.19
N SER A 91 -17.90 3.28 20.89
CA SER A 91 -18.27 3.39 22.30
C SER A 91 -17.67 2.33 23.22
N ASP A 92 -17.12 1.21 22.68
CA ASP A 92 -16.61 0.12 23.53
C ASP A 92 -15.40 0.56 24.39
N ARG A 93 -15.26 -0.05 25.57
CA ARG A 93 -14.17 0.22 26.51
C ARG A 93 -12.78 -0.13 25.96
N ASN A 94 -12.70 -1.02 24.96
CA ASN A 94 -11.45 -1.44 24.30
C ASN A 94 -11.21 -0.70 22.98
N ARG A 95 -11.99 0.35 22.69
CA ARG A 95 -11.87 1.12 21.42
C ARG A 95 -10.51 1.79 21.21
N ASP A 96 -9.68 1.89 22.21
CA ASP A 96 -8.33 2.43 22.13
C ASP A 96 -7.37 1.56 21.30
N ILE A 97 -7.72 0.27 21.07
CA ILE A 97 -6.99 -0.60 20.15
C ILE A 97 -7.28 -0.29 18.66
N ILE A 98 -8.39 0.44 18.39
CA ILE A 98 -8.73 0.89 17.04
C ILE A 98 -7.88 2.11 16.72
N ILE A 99 -7.04 2.02 15.68
CA ILE A 99 -6.15 3.09 15.25
C ILE A 99 -6.53 3.72 13.90
N GLY A 100 -7.57 3.20 13.26
CA GLY A 100 -8.11 3.71 12.00
C GLY A 100 -9.48 3.11 11.71
N TRP A 101 -10.19 3.71 10.77
CA TRP A 101 -11.49 3.24 10.29
C TRP A 101 -11.36 2.67 8.89
N LEU A 102 -12.09 1.59 8.60
CA LEU A 102 -12.15 0.95 7.29
C LEU A 102 -13.40 1.38 6.55
N GLN A 103 -13.24 1.85 5.33
CA GLN A 103 -14.32 2.05 4.38
C GLN A 103 -14.77 0.73 3.74
N GLN A 104 -15.85 0.78 2.97
CA GLN A 104 -16.27 -0.33 2.14
C GLN A 104 -15.11 -0.81 1.27
N ASP A 105 -14.89 -2.13 1.28
CA ASP A 105 -13.88 -2.80 0.47
C ASP A 105 -14.25 -2.79 -1.01
N GLU A 106 -13.27 -2.54 -1.87
CA GLU A 106 -13.37 -2.56 -3.33
C GLU A 106 -14.64 -1.87 -3.88
N PRO A 107 -14.94 -0.62 -3.52
CA PRO A 107 -16.13 0.07 -4.03
C PRO A 107 -16.07 0.28 -5.55
N ASP A 108 -14.89 0.25 -6.13
CA ASP A 108 -14.61 0.37 -7.57
C ASP A 108 -14.89 -0.93 -8.35
N ASN A 109 -15.12 -2.05 -7.66
CA ASN A 109 -15.58 -3.29 -8.27
C ASN A 109 -17.09 -3.34 -8.45
N ALA A 110 -17.55 -4.24 -9.31
CA ALA A 110 -18.99 -4.55 -9.44
C ALA A 110 -19.56 -4.99 -8.09
N GLN A 111 -20.66 -4.37 -7.68
CA GLN A 111 -21.30 -4.68 -6.41
C GLN A 111 -22.29 -5.81 -6.54
N PRO A 112 -22.43 -6.71 -5.55
CA PRO A 112 -23.42 -7.78 -5.60
C PRO A 112 -24.83 -7.21 -5.55
N LEU A 113 -25.69 -7.64 -6.48
CA LEU A 113 -27.12 -7.36 -6.43
C LEU A 113 -27.78 -8.39 -5.49
N VAL A 114 -28.34 -7.90 -4.38
CA VAL A 114 -29.00 -8.74 -3.37
C VAL A 114 -30.50 -8.64 -3.57
N GLY A 115 -31.20 -9.79 -3.70
CA GLY A 115 -32.65 -9.84 -3.78
C GLY A 115 -33.33 -9.44 -2.48
N LYS A 116 -34.58 -8.94 -2.58
CA LYS A 116 -35.40 -8.55 -1.41
C LYS A 116 -35.81 -9.73 -0.53
N ILE A 117 -35.70 -10.97 -1.01
CA ILE A 117 -36.12 -12.19 -0.31
C ILE A 117 -34.93 -13.17 -0.28
N GLY A 118 -34.28 -13.25 0.89
CA GLY A 118 -33.17 -14.18 1.13
C GLY A 118 -31.89 -13.81 0.37
N ALA A 119 -30.76 -14.13 0.91
CA ALA A 119 -29.42 -13.73 0.43
C ALA A 119 -28.99 -14.32 -0.94
N ALA A 120 -29.88 -14.59 -1.87
CA ALA A 120 -29.54 -15.02 -3.21
C ALA A 120 -28.94 -13.85 -3.99
N ARG A 121 -27.69 -13.99 -4.47
CA ARG A 121 -27.09 -13.04 -5.41
C ARG A 121 -27.87 -13.09 -6.73
N LEU A 122 -28.45 -11.96 -7.13
CA LEU A 122 -29.13 -11.79 -8.40
C LEU A 122 -28.17 -11.45 -9.55
N GLY A 123 -26.88 -11.31 -9.26
CA GLY A 123 -25.86 -10.90 -10.21
C GLY A 123 -24.96 -9.78 -9.67
N TRP A 124 -24.37 -9.04 -10.59
CA TRP A 124 -23.44 -7.95 -10.30
C TRP A 124 -23.97 -6.64 -10.87
N GLY A 125 -23.95 -5.59 -10.05
CA GLY A 125 -24.31 -4.22 -10.43
C GLY A 125 -23.08 -3.35 -10.67
N SER A 126 -23.34 -2.05 -10.78
CA SER A 126 -22.29 -1.03 -10.95
C SER A 126 -21.40 -0.93 -9.71
N PRO A 127 -20.15 -0.44 -9.85
CA PRO A 127 -19.37 0.08 -8.75
C PRO A 127 -20.12 1.15 -7.95
N VAL A 128 -19.75 1.33 -6.69
CA VAL A 128 -20.24 2.47 -5.89
C VAL A 128 -19.67 3.75 -6.48
N PRO A 129 -20.49 4.77 -6.77
CA PRO A 129 -19.99 6.03 -7.34
C PRO A 129 -18.94 6.69 -6.41
N PRO A 130 -17.86 7.28 -6.95
CA PRO A 130 -16.86 7.98 -6.13
C PRO A 130 -17.45 9.09 -5.24
N ALA A 131 -18.48 9.80 -5.71
CA ALA A 131 -19.16 10.83 -4.92
C ALA A 131 -19.80 10.27 -3.64
N GLU A 132 -20.43 9.10 -3.72
CA GLU A 132 -21.02 8.41 -2.58
C GLU A 132 -19.93 7.97 -1.57
N MET A 133 -18.79 7.45 -2.05
CA MET A 133 -17.68 7.11 -1.20
C MET A 133 -17.11 8.33 -0.46
N GLN A 134 -17.06 9.49 -1.12
CA GLN A 134 -16.64 10.75 -0.51
C GLN A 134 -17.64 11.23 0.55
N GLU A 135 -18.94 11.03 0.35
CA GLU A 135 -19.96 11.34 1.37
C GLU A 135 -19.81 10.44 2.61
N ARG A 136 -19.65 9.14 2.40
CA ARG A 136 -19.39 8.19 3.47
C ARG A 136 -18.12 8.54 4.25
N TYR A 137 -17.04 8.92 3.57
CA TYR A 137 -15.80 9.39 4.19
C TYR A 137 -16.05 10.62 5.08
N ARG A 138 -16.77 11.63 4.57
CA ARG A 138 -17.12 12.82 5.37
C ARG A 138 -17.94 12.47 6.60
N ALA A 139 -18.91 11.56 6.46
CA ALA A 139 -19.71 11.07 7.57
C ALA A 139 -18.87 10.37 8.64
N MET A 140 -17.95 9.47 8.24
CA MET A 140 -17.03 8.79 9.16
C MET A 140 -16.14 9.79 9.90
N ARG A 141 -15.56 10.76 9.19
CA ARG A 141 -14.72 11.82 9.75
C ARG A 141 -15.50 12.75 10.70
N SER A 142 -16.78 12.99 10.44
CA SER A 142 -17.64 13.76 11.31
C SER A 142 -17.94 13.04 12.64
N ARG A 143 -18.08 11.71 12.60
CA ARG A 143 -18.30 10.89 13.82
C ARG A 143 -17.03 10.71 14.65
N ASP A 144 -15.88 10.55 14.01
CA ASP A 144 -14.59 10.49 14.68
C ASP A 144 -13.48 11.09 13.80
N PRO A 145 -13.09 12.34 14.05
CA PRO A 145 -12.03 13.02 13.33
C PRO A 145 -10.61 12.59 13.78
N SER A 146 -10.48 11.80 14.85
CA SER A 146 -9.19 11.50 15.48
C SER A 146 -8.41 10.37 14.80
N ARG A 147 -9.09 9.53 14.02
CA ARG A 147 -8.52 8.35 13.37
C ARG A 147 -8.58 8.47 11.84
N PRO A 148 -7.52 8.03 11.13
CA PRO A 148 -7.53 8.00 9.65
C PRO A 148 -8.52 6.96 9.13
N VAL A 149 -9.03 7.20 7.92
CA VAL A 149 -9.90 6.28 7.20
C VAL A 149 -9.10 5.59 6.09
N LEU A 150 -9.10 4.26 6.09
CA LEU A 150 -8.51 3.43 5.04
C LEU A 150 -9.57 3.11 3.99
N LEU A 151 -9.24 3.32 2.71
CA LEU A 151 -10.01 2.91 1.55
C LEU A 151 -9.22 1.86 0.77
N GLY A 152 -9.75 0.63 0.69
CA GLY A 152 -9.26 -0.45 -0.16
C GLY A 152 -9.92 -0.38 -1.53
N LEU A 153 -9.11 -0.33 -2.60
CA LEU A 153 -9.54 -0.35 -4.00
C LEU A 153 -9.11 -1.68 -4.64
N GLY A 154 -9.83 -2.11 -5.65
CA GLY A 154 -9.55 -3.36 -6.34
C GLY A 154 -8.44 -3.25 -7.40
N LYS A 155 -8.19 -4.37 -8.07
CA LYS A 155 -7.09 -4.53 -9.05
C LYS A 155 -7.17 -3.60 -10.26
N GLY A 156 -8.29 -2.91 -10.49
CA GLY A 156 -8.42 -1.89 -11.53
C GLY A 156 -7.49 -0.68 -11.33
N VAL A 157 -6.94 -0.46 -10.13
CA VAL A 157 -5.85 0.52 -9.89
C VAL A 157 -4.62 0.20 -10.74
N ALA A 158 -4.28 -1.08 -10.87
CA ALA A 158 -3.10 -1.55 -11.59
C ALA A 158 -3.42 -2.09 -13.00
N TRP A 159 -4.67 -2.48 -13.27
CA TRP A 159 -5.05 -3.22 -14.46
C TRP A 159 -6.37 -2.71 -15.09
N ASP A 160 -6.28 -1.82 -16.08
CA ASP A 160 -7.43 -1.19 -16.74
C ASP A 160 -8.43 -2.19 -17.36
N PRO A 161 -8.00 -3.32 -17.97
CA PRO A 161 -8.91 -4.29 -18.56
C PRO A 161 -9.76 -5.08 -17.55
N TRP A 162 -9.72 -4.76 -16.24
CA TRP A 162 -10.44 -5.49 -15.21
C TRP A 162 -11.96 -5.48 -15.39
N LYS A 163 -12.54 -6.64 -15.68
CA LYS A 163 -13.97 -6.83 -15.96
C LYS A 163 -14.85 -6.81 -14.71
N GLY A 164 -14.29 -7.10 -13.54
CA GLY A 164 -14.99 -7.06 -12.24
C GLY A 164 -15.53 -5.69 -11.86
N ARG A 165 -15.05 -4.62 -12.51
CA ARG A 165 -15.56 -3.25 -12.34
C ARG A 165 -16.96 -3.03 -12.93
N GLY A 166 -17.58 -4.06 -13.50
CA GLY A 166 -18.90 -3.97 -14.12
C GLY A 166 -18.90 -3.04 -15.32
N ASN A 167 -19.88 -2.12 -15.37
CA ASN A 167 -20.04 -1.17 -16.47
C ASN A 167 -18.99 -0.02 -16.46
N ARG A 168 -18.10 0.03 -15.46
CA ARG A 168 -17.00 1.01 -15.37
C ARG A 168 -15.62 0.43 -15.70
N THR A 169 -15.56 -0.79 -16.26
CA THR A 169 -14.31 -1.37 -16.76
C THR A 169 -13.64 -0.44 -17.78
N GLY A 170 -12.33 -0.25 -17.68
CA GLY A 170 -11.57 0.63 -18.57
C GLY A 170 -11.73 2.13 -18.30
N HIS A 171 -12.20 2.52 -17.12
CA HIS A 171 -12.39 3.91 -16.69
C HIS A 171 -11.40 4.32 -15.57
N PRO A 172 -10.09 4.46 -15.85
CA PRO A 172 -9.09 4.84 -14.85
C PRO A 172 -9.29 6.28 -14.32
N GLU A 173 -10.04 7.14 -15.03
CA GLU A 173 -10.38 8.51 -14.62
C GLU A 173 -11.26 8.56 -13.38
N ASP A 174 -11.87 7.46 -12.95
CA ASP A 174 -12.65 7.40 -11.72
C ASP A 174 -11.74 7.48 -10.47
N TYR A 175 -10.49 6.95 -10.55
CA TYR A 175 -9.59 6.85 -9.40
C TYR A 175 -9.17 8.19 -8.78
N PRO A 176 -8.87 9.26 -9.54
CA PRO A 176 -8.66 10.58 -8.97
C PRO A 176 -9.81 11.10 -8.11
N GLN A 177 -11.01 10.53 -8.25
CA GLN A 177 -12.15 10.85 -7.40
C GLN A 177 -12.28 9.89 -6.22
N TYR A 178 -12.05 8.58 -6.40
CA TYR A 178 -12.05 7.61 -5.30
C TYR A 178 -11.02 7.95 -4.23
N VAL A 179 -9.80 8.37 -4.60
CA VAL A 179 -8.74 8.69 -3.64
C VAL A 179 -9.10 9.80 -2.66
N LYS A 180 -10.11 10.62 -2.97
CA LYS A 180 -10.61 11.67 -2.07
C LYS A 180 -11.44 11.12 -0.91
N ALA A 181 -11.75 9.82 -0.93
CA ALA A 181 -12.59 9.16 0.06
C ALA A 181 -11.81 8.39 1.14
N GLY A 182 -10.53 8.67 1.32
CA GLY A 182 -9.69 8.06 2.35
C GLY A 182 -8.46 8.87 2.69
N ASP A 183 -7.89 8.64 3.87
CA ASP A 183 -6.61 9.19 4.33
C ASP A 183 -5.46 8.23 4.01
N ILE A 184 -5.74 6.92 4.13
CA ILE A 184 -4.89 5.81 3.73
C ILE A 184 -5.56 5.11 2.56
N LEU A 185 -4.85 4.96 1.47
CA LEU A 185 -5.36 4.35 0.25
C LEU A 185 -4.61 3.05 0.00
N ALA A 186 -5.33 1.96 -0.16
CA ALA A 186 -4.76 0.67 -0.51
C ALA A 186 -5.38 0.16 -1.82
N PHE A 187 -4.75 -0.78 -2.45
CA PHE A 187 -5.35 -1.57 -3.53
C PHE A 187 -4.82 -3.00 -3.46
N ASP A 188 -5.56 -3.91 -4.05
CA ASP A 188 -5.18 -5.29 -4.17
C ASP A 188 -5.01 -5.72 -5.63
N ILE A 189 -3.98 -6.52 -5.87
CA ILE A 189 -3.80 -7.28 -7.11
C ILE A 189 -2.96 -8.51 -6.79
N TYR A 190 -3.33 -9.68 -7.31
CA TYR A 190 -2.72 -10.96 -6.96
C TYR A 190 -2.14 -11.69 -8.20
N PRO A 191 -1.13 -11.10 -8.88
CA PRO A 191 -0.63 -11.64 -10.15
C PRO A 191 -0.05 -13.06 -10.01
N ALA A 192 0.47 -13.43 -8.83
CA ALA A 192 0.98 -14.79 -8.57
C ALA A 192 -0.12 -15.85 -8.48
N ALA A 193 -1.38 -15.45 -8.22
CA ALA A 193 -2.54 -16.33 -8.13
C ALA A 193 -3.59 -16.04 -9.21
N GLU A 194 -3.25 -15.23 -10.21
CA GLU A 194 -4.18 -14.85 -11.27
C GLU A 194 -4.36 -15.97 -12.31
N THR A 195 -5.56 -16.05 -12.86
CA THR A 195 -5.91 -17.04 -13.91
C THR A 195 -5.95 -16.41 -15.30
N ASP A 196 -6.07 -15.08 -15.42
CA ASP A 196 -6.00 -14.38 -16.69
C ASP A 196 -4.57 -14.45 -17.25
N PRO A 197 -4.34 -15.11 -18.41
CA PRO A 197 -2.99 -15.25 -18.99
C PRO A 197 -2.27 -13.92 -19.27
N ALA A 198 -3.03 -12.84 -19.47
CA ALA A 198 -2.46 -11.50 -19.70
C ALA A 198 -1.88 -10.88 -18.40
N LEU A 199 -2.25 -11.42 -17.24
CA LEU A 199 -1.89 -10.89 -15.93
C LEU A 199 -1.13 -11.91 -15.07
N ALA A 200 -1.35 -13.20 -15.29
CA ALA A 200 -0.73 -14.27 -14.51
C ALA A 200 0.80 -14.17 -14.53
N GLY A 201 1.40 -14.15 -13.34
CA GLY A 201 2.86 -14.04 -13.17
C GLY A 201 3.46 -12.65 -13.41
N ARG A 202 2.66 -11.64 -13.78
CA ARG A 202 3.09 -10.27 -14.03
C ARG A 202 3.29 -9.48 -12.71
N LEU A 203 4.37 -9.78 -11.97
CA LEU A 203 4.61 -9.10 -10.67
C LEU A 203 4.86 -7.58 -10.82
N ASP A 204 5.30 -7.13 -11.99
CA ASP A 204 5.52 -5.73 -12.33
C ASP A 204 4.28 -4.84 -12.16
N VAL A 205 3.07 -5.40 -12.32
CA VAL A 205 1.82 -4.66 -12.14
C VAL A 205 1.64 -4.14 -10.71
N VAL A 206 2.27 -4.76 -9.72
CA VAL A 206 2.27 -4.29 -8.33
C VAL A 206 2.95 -2.91 -8.26
N ALA A 207 4.15 -2.79 -8.85
CA ALA A 207 4.86 -1.52 -8.92
C ALA A 207 4.08 -0.46 -9.71
N ALA A 208 3.48 -0.86 -10.84
CA ALA A 208 2.66 0.02 -11.66
C ALA A 208 1.45 0.57 -10.89
N GLY A 209 0.75 -0.31 -10.16
CA GLY A 209 -0.40 0.09 -9.33
C GLY A 209 -0.02 1.05 -8.21
N VAL A 210 1.07 0.79 -7.48
CA VAL A 210 1.56 1.70 -6.43
C VAL A 210 1.91 3.07 -7.02
N LYS A 211 2.66 3.12 -8.15
CA LYS A 211 3.00 4.39 -8.83
C LYS A 211 1.76 5.18 -9.23
N ARG A 212 0.76 4.50 -9.80
CA ARG A 212 -0.51 5.14 -10.21
C ARG A 212 -1.28 5.68 -9.01
N LEU A 213 -1.42 4.86 -7.96
CA LEU A 213 -2.14 5.27 -6.77
C LEU A 213 -1.44 6.44 -6.07
N MET A 214 -0.10 6.43 -5.98
CA MET A 214 0.69 7.56 -5.48
C MET A 214 0.45 8.84 -6.29
N ALA A 215 0.41 8.75 -7.62
CA ALA A 215 0.17 9.90 -8.50
C ALA A 215 -1.23 10.50 -8.28
N TRP A 216 -2.26 9.67 -8.08
CA TRP A 216 -3.62 10.12 -7.82
C TRP A 216 -3.84 10.62 -6.38
N ALA A 217 -3.17 9.98 -5.41
CA ALA A 217 -3.27 10.31 -3.99
C ALA A 217 -2.71 11.70 -3.65
N GLY A 218 -1.67 12.11 -4.36
CA GLY A 218 -0.91 13.32 -4.04
C GLY A 218 -0.15 13.20 -2.70
N PRO A 219 0.45 14.30 -2.22
CA PRO A 219 1.30 14.27 -1.02
C PRO A 219 0.53 14.14 0.30
N GLU A 220 -0.78 14.41 0.28
CA GLU A 220 -1.61 14.50 1.49
C GLU A 220 -2.07 13.14 2.02
N ARG A 221 -1.94 12.08 1.22
CA ARG A 221 -2.46 10.75 1.53
C ARG A 221 -1.37 9.71 1.54
N THR A 222 -1.57 8.72 2.38
CA THR A 222 -0.66 7.58 2.49
C THR A 222 -1.13 6.44 1.59
N VAL A 223 -0.21 5.82 0.85
CA VAL A 223 -0.50 4.66 -0.01
C VAL A 223 0.04 3.39 0.62
N TRP A 224 -0.77 2.36 0.68
CA TRP A 224 -0.43 0.99 1.05
C TRP A 224 -0.72 0.04 -0.12
N ASN A 225 -0.24 -1.20 -0.01
CA ASN A 225 -0.58 -2.24 -0.98
C ASN A 225 -1.01 -3.52 -0.29
N THR A 226 -1.99 -4.22 -0.88
CA THR A 226 -2.42 -5.54 -0.43
C THR A 226 -1.80 -6.61 -1.31
N ILE A 227 -1.11 -7.57 -0.70
CA ILE A 227 -0.35 -8.62 -1.37
C ILE A 227 -0.97 -9.99 -1.07
N GLY A 228 -1.30 -10.74 -2.12
CA GLY A 228 -1.75 -12.12 -2.00
C GLY A 228 -0.61 -13.07 -1.64
N THR A 229 -0.84 -13.89 -0.62
CA THR A 229 0.15 -14.84 -0.11
C THR A 229 -0.38 -16.27 -0.06
N SER A 230 -1.42 -16.52 -0.81
CA SER A 230 -2.11 -17.81 -0.93
C SER A 230 -2.46 -18.08 -2.38
N LYS A 231 -3.04 -19.23 -2.66
CA LYS A 231 -3.59 -19.55 -3.98
C LYS A 231 -4.83 -18.73 -4.35
N VAL A 232 -5.46 -18.07 -3.39
CA VAL A 232 -6.69 -17.27 -3.53
C VAL A 232 -7.83 -18.11 -4.13
N LYS A 233 -8.07 -18.02 -5.43
CA LYS A 233 -9.09 -18.80 -6.19
C LYS A 233 -8.49 -19.66 -7.28
N ASN A 234 -7.16 -19.74 -7.37
CA ASN A 234 -6.46 -20.52 -8.39
C ASN A 234 -5.77 -21.72 -7.73
N PRO A 235 -6.39 -22.93 -7.75
CA PRO A 235 -5.81 -24.11 -7.09
C PRO A 235 -4.45 -24.53 -7.70
N ASP A 236 -4.17 -24.12 -8.94
CA ASP A 236 -2.93 -24.43 -9.65
C ASP A 236 -1.82 -23.42 -9.37
N ALA A 237 -2.12 -22.31 -8.71
CA ALA A 237 -1.11 -21.31 -8.36
C ALA A 237 -0.04 -21.91 -7.43
N VAL A 238 1.21 -21.54 -7.70
CA VAL A 238 2.35 -21.87 -6.84
C VAL A 238 2.68 -20.62 -6.01
N VAL A 239 2.49 -20.75 -4.69
CA VAL A 239 2.88 -19.69 -3.75
C VAL A 239 4.39 -19.72 -3.58
N ASN A 240 5.07 -18.73 -4.14
CA ASN A 240 6.53 -18.62 -4.11
C ASN A 240 6.98 -17.54 -3.11
N PRO A 241 7.78 -17.89 -2.09
CA PRO A 241 8.32 -16.93 -1.12
C PRO A 241 9.08 -15.77 -1.74
N ASP A 242 9.87 -16.01 -2.80
CA ASP A 242 10.64 -14.96 -3.47
C ASP A 242 9.72 -13.99 -4.20
N HIS A 243 8.65 -14.48 -4.84
CA HIS A 243 7.61 -13.63 -5.44
C HIS A 243 6.89 -12.77 -4.39
N ILE A 244 6.65 -13.30 -3.17
CA ILE A 244 6.08 -12.49 -2.08
C ILE A 244 7.06 -11.39 -1.70
N ARG A 245 8.34 -11.73 -1.48
CA ARG A 245 9.40 -10.76 -1.17
C ARG A 245 9.50 -9.68 -2.25
N SER A 246 9.48 -10.09 -3.52
CA SER A 246 9.52 -9.17 -4.67
C SER A 246 8.37 -8.17 -4.64
N GLN A 247 7.13 -8.63 -4.46
CA GLN A 247 5.95 -7.77 -4.40
C GLN A 247 5.99 -6.80 -3.21
N VAL A 248 6.45 -7.25 -2.02
CA VAL A 248 6.63 -6.40 -0.84
C VAL A 248 7.61 -5.27 -1.14
N TRP A 249 8.79 -5.59 -1.68
CA TRP A 249 9.80 -4.58 -1.96
C TRP A 249 9.47 -3.72 -3.18
N MET A 250 8.85 -4.26 -4.22
CA MET A 250 8.29 -3.45 -5.31
C MET A 250 7.33 -2.40 -4.79
N SER A 251 6.46 -2.77 -3.83
CA SER A 251 5.54 -1.83 -3.21
C SER A 251 6.27 -0.73 -2.45
N ILE A 252 7.21 -1.09 -1.58
CA ILE A 252 7.97 -0.17 -0.73
C ILE A 252 8.84 0.77 -1.57
N ILE A 253 9.55 0.25 -2.57
CA ILE A 253 10.44 1.02 -3.44
C ILE A 253 9.65 2.08 -4.23
N ASN A 254 8.40 1.77 -4.60
CA ASN A 254 7.54 2.67 -5.35
C ASN A 254 6.67 3.59 -4.48
N GLY A 255 6.84 3.57 -3.15
CA GLY A 255 6.26 4.57 -2.24
C GLY A 255 5.21 4.06 -1.27
N SER A 256 4.91 2.76 -1.27
CA SER A 256 4.01 2.19 -0.26
C SER A 256 4.58 2.37 1.15
N ARG A 257 3.73 2.80 2.07
CA ARG A 257 4.03 3.06 3.49
C ARG A 257 3.39 2.04 4.42
N GLY A 258 2.86 0.94 3.89
CA GLY A 258 2.30 -0.18 4.63
C GLY A 258 1.97 -1.33 3.69
N ILE A 259 1.99 -2.53 4.22
CA ILE A 259 1.64 -3.76 3.51
C ILE A 259 0.49 -4.44 4.25
N ILE A 260 -0.52 -4.85 3.50
CA ILE A 260 -1.59 -5.71 3.97
C ILE A 260 -1.42 -7.07 3.30
N TYR A 261 -1.36 -8.13 4.07
CA TYR A 261 -1.30 -9.48 3.52
C TYR A 261 -2.70 -10.08 3.40
N PHE A 262 -3.07 -10.48 2.19
CA PHE A 262 -4.25 -11.29 1.93
C PHE A 262 -3.88 -12.76 2.06
N VAL A 263 -4.42 -13.42 3.10
CA VAL A 263 -3.99 -14.77 3.53
C VAL A 263 -5.02 -15.83 3.18
N HIS A 264 -6.25 -15.41 2.84
CA HIS A 264 -7.34 -16.34 2.54
C HIS A 264 -7.11 -17.13 1.25
N GLN A 265 -7.50 -18.38 1.28
CA GLN A 265 -7.68 -19.23 0.10
C GLN A 265 -9.15 -19.65 0.01
N PHE A 266 -9.75 -19.58 -1.17
CA PHE A 266 -11.14 -19.98 -1.39
C PHE A 266 -11.25 -21.31 -2.10
N GLU A 267 -10.31 -21.64 -2.99
CA GLU A 267 -10.26 -22.86 -3.77
C GLU A 267 -8.98 -23.66 -3.50
N PRO A 268 -9.04 -25.00 -3.51
CA PRO A 268 -10.21 -25.87 -3.67
C PRO A 268 -11.09 -25.95 -2.41
N ARG A 269 -10.65 -25.41 -1.28
CA ARG A 269 -11.39 -25.26 -0.02
C ARG A 269 -11.07 -23.93 0.63
N PHE A 270 -12.02 -23.42 1.40
CA PHE A 270 -11.78 -22.20 2.17
C PHE A 270 -10.78 -22.48 3.31
N VAL A 271 -9.73 -21.67 3.34
CA VAL A 271 -8.75 -21.59 4.43
C VAL A 271 -8.55 -20.13 4.76
N GLU A 272 -8.91 -19.73 5.97
CA GLU A 272 -8.75 -18.34 6.42
C GLU A 272 -7.30 -17.95 6.59
N ALA A 273 -6.51 -18.82 7.22
CA ALA A 273 -5.15 -18.54 7.69
C ALA A 273 -4.15 -19.55 7.08
N THR A 274 -3.90 -19.45 5.76
CA THR A 274 -3.06 -20.40 5.02
C THR A 274 -1.64 -20.49 5.55
N TRP A 275 -1.11 -19.44 6.17
CA TRP A 275 0.25 -19.47 6.74
C TRP A 275 0.42 -20.50 7.84
N PHE A 276 -0.64 -20.82 8.57
CA PHE A 276 -0.57 -21.82 9.65
C PHE A 276 -0.63 -23.27 9.14
N GLU A 277 -0.97 -23.43 7.86
CA GLU A 277 -0.92 -24.72 7.16
C GLU A 277 0.32 -24.85 6.26
N SER A 278 1.13 -23.77 6.12
CA SER A 278 2.29 -23.70 5.23
C SER A 278 3.52 -23.16 5.97
N PRO A 279 4.23 -23.99 6.74
CA PRO A 279 5.36 -23.57 7.58
C PRO A 279 6.45 -22.81 6.79
N ASP A 280 6.74 -23.22 5.56
CA ASP A 280 7.75 -22.58 4.71
C ASP A 280 7.35 -21.15 4.32
N ILE A 281 6.06 -20.95 4.00
CA ILE A 281 5.53 -19.62 3.72
C ILE A 281 5.55 -18.77 4.99
N ALA A 282 5.10 -19.30 6.13
CA ALA A 282 5.14 -18.60 7.40
C ALA A 282 6.58 -18.18 7.78
N ALA A 283 7.54 -19.06 7.61
CA ALA A 283 8.95 -18.75 7.86
C ALA A 283 9.50 -17.68 6.91
N ALA A 284 9.12 -17.72 5.63
CA ALA A 284 9.48 -16.69 4.65
C ALA A 284 8.87 -15.33 4.99
N ILE A 285 7.59 -15.28 5.32
CA ILE A 285 6.91 -14.07 5.78
C ILE A 285 7.59 -13.48 7.01
N SER A 286 7.93 -14.32 8.00
CA SER A 286 8.63 -13.85 9.19
C SER A 286 9.97 -13.19 8.84
N ARG A 287 10.76 -13.78 7.92
CA ARG A 287 12.03 -13.18 7.46
C ARG A 287 11.81 -11.87 6.71
N ILE A 288 10.82 -11.82 5.81
CA ILE A 288 10.46 -10.61 5.05
C ILE A 288 10.06 -9.49 6.02
N ASN A 289 9.17 -9.80 6.95
CA ASN A 289 8.68 -8.84 7.95
C ASN A 289 9.80 -8.33 8.86
N ALA A 290 10.69 -9.21 9.30
CA ALA A 290 11.87 -8.84 10.09
C ALA A 290 12.82 -7.92 9.30
N GLN A 291 13.06 -8.20 8.01
CA GLN A 291 13.87 -7.34 7.14
C GLN A 291 13.23 -5.97 6.94
N VAL A 292 11.93 -5.90 6.66
CA VAL A 292 11.20 -4.65 6.49
C VAL A 292 11.19 -3.85 7.79
N GLN A 293 10.89 -4.48 8.92
CA GLN A 293 10.84 -3.80 10.22
C GLN A 293 12.24 -3.35 10.67
N GLY A 294 13.27 -4.12 10.41
CA GLY A 294 14.67 -3.73 10.69
C GLY A 294 15.13 -2.51 9.88
N LEU A 295 14.47 -2.24 8.74
CA LEU A 295 14.73 -1.10 7.88
C LEU A 295 13.64 -0.01 7.98
N ALA A 296 12.64 -0.16 8.87
CA ALA A 296 11.47 0.69 8.93
C ALA A 296 11.81 2.18 9.03
N LYS A 297 12.76 2.55 9.88
CA LYS A 297 13.21 3.94 10.05
C LYS A 297 13.82 4.52 8.76
N VAL A 298 14.51 3.70 7.97
CA VAL A 298 15.04 4.10 6.65
C VAL A 298 13.90 4.23 5.64
N ILE A 299 13.03 3.22 5.57
CA ILE A 299 11.91 3.14 4.61
C ILE A 299 10.94 4.31 4.81
N LEU A 300 10.60 4.62 6.07
CA LEU A 300 9.66 5.69 6.43
C LEU A 300 10.29 7.09 6.32
N GLY A 301 11.61 7.18 6.24
CA GLY A 301 12.33 8.42 5.98
C GLY A 301 12.08 8.99 4.58
N PRO A 302 12.51 10.23 4.33
CA PRO A 302 12.39 10.85 3.01
C PRO A 302 13.25 10.14 1.96
N ALA A 303 12.79 10.14 0.72
CA ALA A 303 13.61 9.74 -0.40
C ALA A 303 14.76 10.74 -0.59
N SER A 304 15.93 10.24 -1.00
CA SER A 304 17.07 11.08 -1.35
C SER A 304 17.29 11.09 -2.87
N SER A 305 17.95 12.12 -3.36
CA SER A 305 18.27 12.28 -4.79
C SER A 305 19.68 11.78 -5.14
N ASP A 306 20.15 10.75 -4.45
CA ASP A 306 21.52 10.25 -4.63
C ASP A 306 21.74 9.48 -5.93
N ILE A 307 20.68 8.91 -6.52
CA ILE A 307 20.74 8.22 -7.80
C ILE A 307 20.90 9.26 -8.91
N ALA A 308 22.04 9.22 -9.64
CA ALA A 308 22.36 10.15 -10.71
C ALA A 308 21.81 9.67 -12.06
N SER A 309 21.99 8.38 -12.37
CA SER A 309 21.45 7.77 -13.57
C SER A 309 21.35 6.24 -13.42
N LEU A 310 20.60 5.63 -14.31
CA LEU A 310 20.35 4.20 -14.37
C LEU A 310 20.47 3.74 -15.82
N SER A 311 21.18 2.65 -16.05
CA SER A 311 21.17 1.95 -17.35
C SER A 311 21.04 0.45 -17.12
N LEU A 312 20.29 -0.21 -18.01
CA LEU A 312 20.02 -1.63 -17.94
C LEU A 312 20.52 -2.33 -19.20
N ARG A 313 20.93 -3.58 -19.03
CA ARG A 313 21.30 -4.49 -20.12
C ARG A 313 20.61 -5.82 -19.93
N ASP A 314 20.19 -6.43 -21.03
CA ASP A 314 19.70 -7.81 -21.03
C ASP A 314 20.85 -8.83 -20.95
N GLU A 315 20.52 -10.11 -21.01
CA GLU A 315 21.48 -11.23 -21.03
C GLU A 315 22.47 -11.16 -22.22
N ASN A 316 22.08 -10.53 -23.31
CA ASN A 316 22.92 -10.31 -24.48
C ASN A 316 23.73 -9.00 -24.40
N ARG A 317 23.72 -8.32 -23.25
CA ARG A 317 24.34 -7.02 -22.97
C ARG A 317 23.78 -5.86 -23.82
N LEU A 318 22.60 -6.02 -24.43
CA LEU A 318 21.91 -4.96 -25.13
C LEU A 318 21.20 -4.04 -24.15
N LEU A 319 21.13 -2.75 -24.45
CA LEU A 319 20.40 -1.79 -23.65
C LEU A 319 18.89 -2.09 -23.68
N VAL A 320 18.28 -2.13 -22.50
CA VAL A 320 16.84 -2.30 -22.32
C VAL A 320 16.24 -1.09 -21.59
N PRO A 321 14.90 -0.90 -21.64
CA PRO A 321 14.26 0.24 -20.99
C PRO A 321 14.56 0.33 -19.49
N SER A 322 14.90 1.50 -19.00
CA SER A 322 15.12 1.74 -17.57
C SER A 322 13.86 1.54 -16.73
N ALA A 323 12.71 1.44 -17.36
CA ALA A 323 11.43 1.11 -16.71
C ALA A 323 11.37 -0.33 -16.16
N ASP A 324 12.26 -1.22 -16.62
CA ASP A 324 12.31 -2.62 -16.18
C ASP A 324 12.93 -2.82 -14.78
N ILE A 325 13.28 -1.73 -14.11
CA ILE A 325 13.71 -1.72 -12.71
C ILE A 325 13.12 -0.53 -11.95
N SER A 326 12.80 -0.72 -10.69
CA SER A 326 12.51 0.36 -9.76
C SER A 326 13.65 0.53 -8.80
N VAL A 327 14.12 1.78 -8.61
CA VAL A 327 15.22 2.09 -7.70
C VAL A 327 14.86 3.30 -6.86
N THR A 328 15.19 3.27 -5.58
CA THR A 328 15.05 4.41 -4.66
C THR A 328 16.24 4.48 -3.73
N SER A 329 16.56 5.67 -3.24
CA SER A 329 17.61 5.87 -2.24
C SER A 329 17.08 6.60 -0.99
N ARG A 330 17.72 6.34 0.13
CA ARG A 330 17.42 6.94 1.44
C ARG A 330 18.72 7.21 2.18
N ARG A 331 18.74 8.26 3.02
CA ARG A 331 19.85 8.50 3.94
C ARG A 331 19.38 8.33 5.37
N GLN A 332 20.19 7.67 6.18
CA GLN A 332 20.02 7.59 7.61
C GLN A 332 21.37 7.76 8.31
N GLY A 333 21.52 8.86 9.03
CA GLY A 333 22.83 9.24 9.55
C GLY A 333 23.84 9.39 8.41
N CYS A 334 25.00 8.75 8.58
CA CYS A 334 26.07 8.73 7.58
C CYS A 334 25.98 7.58 6.57
N LYS A 335 24.85 6.87 6.48
CA LYS A 335 24.69 5.75 5.56
C LYS A 335 23.74 6.10 4.43
N LEU A 336 24.12 5.72 3.22
CA LEU A 336 23.25 5.71 2.06
C LEU A 336 22.72 4.29 1.87
N TYR A 337 21.41 4.18 1.70
CA TYR A 337 20.70 2.96 1.34
C TYR A 337 20.17 3.12 -0.08
N VAL A 338 20.34 2.09 -0.89
CA VAL A 338 19.77 2.00 -2.24
C VAL A 338 18.96 0.71 -2.31
N PHE A 339 17.69 0.83 -2.67
CA PHE A 339 16.79 -0.32 -2.82
C PHE A 339 16.40 -0.45 -4.28
N ALA A 340 16.59 -1.63 -4.86
CA ALA A 340 16.31 -1.90 -6.27
C ALA A 340 15.50 -3.19 -6.42
N ALA A 341 14.52 -3.16 -7.33
CA ALA A 341 13.69 -4.31 -7.69
C ALA A 341 13.57 -4.40 -9.21
N SER A 342 13.94 -5.55 -9.77
CA SER A 342 13.66 -5.87 -11.17
C SER A 342 12.15 -5.99 -11.39
N LEU A 343 11.64 -5.34 -12.43
CA LEU A 343 10.26 -5.47 -12.89
C LEU A 343 10.16 -6.41 -14.11
N SER A 344 11.30 -6.94 -14.56
CA SER A 344 11.40 -7.86 -15.69
C SER A 344 11.23 -9.31 -15.23
N ASN A 345 10.52 -10.10 -16.05
CA ASN A 345 10.48 -11.56 -15.91
C ASN A 345 11.68 -12.26 -16.59
N LYS A 346 12.69 -11.50 -16.95
CA LYS A 346 13.95 -11.97 -17.55
C LYS A 346 15.13 -11.43 -16.76
N PRO A 347 16.27 -12.11 -16.76
CA PRO A 347 17.49 -11.60 -16.16
C PRO A 347 17.88 -10.26 -16.78
N LEU A 348 18.40 -9.36 -15.95
CA LEU A 348 18.98 -8.10 -16.41
C LEU A 348 20.19 -7.71 -15.56
N ARG A 349 21.06 -6.88 -16.12
CA ARG A 349 22.14 -6.22 -15.40
C ARG A 349 21.86 -4.75 -15.29
N ALA A 350 21.95 -4.22 -14.06
CA ALA A 350 21.76 -2.80 -13.78
C ALA A 350 23.09 -2.13 -13.45
N VAL A 351 23.31 -0.94 -14.03
CA VAL A 351 24.35 0.00 -13.64
C VAL A 351 23.66 1.17 -12.97
N ILE A 352 23.91 1.33 -11.66
CA ILE A 352 23.31 2.38 -10.83
C ILE A 352 24.39 3.40 -10.51
N ASN A 353 24.29 4.57 -11.13
CA ASN A 353 25.22 5.68 -10.90
C ASN A 353 24.73 6.56 -9.77
N LEU A 354 25.64 6.94 -8.90
CA LEU A 354 25.37 7.75 -7.71
C LEU A 354 26.04 9.13 -7.81
N ARG A 355 25.44 10.14 -7.21
CA ARG A 355 26.04 11.49 -7.14
C ARG A 355 27.30 11.53 -6.28
N GLN A 356 27.33 10.72 -5.24
CA GLN A 356 28.52 10.48 -4.43
C GLN A 356 28.80 8.98 -4.45
N VAL A 357 30.02 8.62 -4.81
CA VAL A 357 30.39 7.22 -5.02
C VAL A 357 30.99 6.63 -3.75
N PRO A 358 30.38 5.60 -3.17
CA PRO A 358 30.98 4.86 -2.07
C PRO A 358 32.15 4.01 -2.59
N GLY A 359 33.10 3.65 -1.72
CA GLY A 359 34.12 2.65 -2.06
C GLY A 359 33.47 1.27 -2.22
N THR A 360 32.58 0.92 -1.28
CA THR A 360 31.92 -0.39 -1.24
C THR A 360 30.50 -0.30 -0.70
N LEU A 361 29.64 -1.26 -1.14
CA LEU A 361 28.29 -1.44 -0.66
C LEU A 361 28.10 -2.87 -0.17
N ASP A 362 27.57 -3.03 1.02
CA ASP A 362 27.09 -4.32 1.50
C ASP A 362 25.69 -4.58 0.93
N VAL A 363 25.44 -5.81 0.45
CA VAL A 363 24.09 -6.22 -0.01
C VAL A 363 23.38 -6.88 1.17
N ILE A 364 22.33 -6.23 1.64
CA ILE A 364 21.64 -6.59 2.89
C ILE A 364 20.96 -7.96 2.73
N GLY A 365 21.37 -8.92 3.55
CA GLY A 365 20.82 -10.27 3.58
C GLY A 365 21.37 -11.22 2.52
N GLU A 366 22.45 -10.85 1.79
CA GLU A 366 23.01 -11.67 0.71
C GLU A 366 24.51 -12.03 0.91
N GLU A 367 25.08 -11.76 2.07
CA GLU A 367 26.49 -12.09 2.42
C GLU A 367 27.52 -11.70 1.35
N ARG A 368 27.21 -10.69 0.52
CA ARG A 368 28.08 -10.20 -0.56
C ARG A 368 28.26 -8.69 -0.50
N ARG A 369 29.34 -8.24 -1.10
CA ARG A 369 29.73 -6.85 -1.18
C ARG A 369 30.06 -6.47 -2.60
N LEU A 370 29.63 -5.28 -3.02
CA LEU A 370 29.96 -4.70 -4.30
C LEU A 370 31.00 -3.60 -4.14
N SER A 371 31.93 -3.51 -5.07
CA SER A 371 32.85 -2.39 -5.20
C SER A 371 32.30 -1.40 -6.21
N ALA A 372 32.27 -0.13 -5.86
CA ALA A 372 31.93 0.91 -6.83
C ALA A 372 33.04 1.05 -7.89
N LYS A 373 32.65 1.27 -9.12
CA LYS A 373 33.53 1.53 -10.28
C LYS A 373 33.05 2.80 -10.98
N GLY A 374 33.96 3.72 -11.24
CA GLY A 374 33.57 5.00 -11.83
C GLY A 374 32.57 5.76 -10.96
N ASN A 375 31.39 6.07 -11.49
CA ASN A 375 30.37 6.86 -10.79
C ASN A 375 29.28 5.99 -10.10
N GLY A 376 29.44 4.66 -10.04
CA GLY A 376 28.39 3.81 -9.49
C GLY A 376 28.82 2.37 -9.30
N PHE A 377 27.86 1.48 -9.29
CA PHE A 377 28.06 0.04 -9.16
C PHE A 377 27.15 -0.71 -10.14
N GLU A 378 27.53 -1.93 -10.45
CA GLU A 378 26.72 -2.85 -11.28
C GLU A 378 26.30 -4.06 -10.48
N ASP A 379 25.13 -4.58 -10.79
CA ASP A 379 24.64 -5.83 -10.24
C ASP A 379 23.74 -6.58 -11.23
N ASP A 380 23.70 -7.90 -11.09
CA ASP A 380 22.85 -8.79 -11.86
C ASP A 380 21.55 -9.03 -11.11
N PHE A 381 20.44 -9.05 -11.82
CA PHE A 381 19.10 -9.30 -11.29
C PHE A 381 18.50 -10.50 -12.01
N ASP A 382 18.17 -11.53 -11.28
CA ASP A 382 17.27 -12.59 -11.74
C ASP A 382 15.86 -12.03 -11.99
N PRO A 383 14.98 -12.77 -12.66
CA PRO A 383 13.59 -12.35 -12.83
C PRO A 383 12.93 -11.91 -11.53
N TYR A 384 12.45 -10.66 -11.50
CA TYR A 384 11.83 -10.04 -10.34
C TYR A 384 12.69 -9.97 -9.06
N ALA A 385 14.01 -10.13 -9.16
CA ALA A 385 14.91 -10.05 -8.01
C ALA A 385 14.90 -8.68 -7.33
N VAL A 386 15.18 -8.70 -6.04
CA VAL A 386 15.28 -7.49 -5.21
C VAL A 386 16.62 -7.49 -4.49
N HIS A 387 17.38 -6.42 -4.63
CA HIS A 387 18.62 -6.20 -3.91
C HIS A 387 18.58 -4.90 -3.11
N LEU A 388 19.07 -4.97 -1.87
CA LEU A 388 19.05 -3.87 -0.93
C LEU A 388 20.50 -3.58 -0.55
N TYR A 389 20.96 -2.37 -0.83
CA TYR A 389 22.34 -1.99 -0.63
C TYR A 389 22.47 -0.96 0.49
N VAL A 390 23.58 -1.01 1.21
CA VAL A 390 23.97 -0.01 2.17
C VAL A 390 25.46 0.29 2.07
N THR A 391 25.84 1.56 2.16
CA THR A 391 27.26 1.94 2.17
C THR A 391 27.98 1.38 3.38
N SER A 392 29.21 0.91 3.17
CA SER A 392 30.05 0.44 4.27
C SER A 392 30.34 1.55 5.30
N PRO A 393 30.52 1.21 6.58
CA PRO A 393 30.78 2.22 7.63
C PRO A 393 32.04 3.07 7.37
N ARG A 394 33.00 2.56 6.58
CA ARG A 394 34.23 3.28 6.20
C ARG A 394 33.99 4.38 5.16
N ASP A 395 32.88 4.27 4.41
CA ASP A 395 32.47 5.20 3.35
C ASP A 395 31.31 6.11 3.82
N ALA A 396 31.34 6.51 5.09
CA ALA A 396 30.28 7.27 5.70
C ALA A 396 30.05 8.60 4.97
N PHE A 397 28.82 8.78 4.44
CA PHE A 397 28.33 10.01 3.80
C PHE A 397 27.82 10.98 4.89
N CYS A 398 28.68 11.34 5.84
CA CYS A 398 28.35 12.37 6.81
C CYS A 398 28.24 13.71 6.08
N GLU A 399 27.11 14.39 6.19
CA GLU A 399 27.06 15.79 5.79
C GLU A 399 28.14 16.54 6.58
N ALA A 400 29.10 17.12 5.86
CA ALA A 400 30.04 18.05 6.42
C ALA A 400 29.28 19.32 6.79
N GLY A 401 28.83 19.43 8.04
CA GLY A 401 28.29 20.71 8.45
C GLY A 401 27.07 20.67 9.35
N SER A 402 27.33 20.49 10.61
CA SER A 402 26.67 21.29 11.63
C SER A 402 27.71 21.83 12.60
N LYS A 403 28.70 22.54 12.06
CA LYS A 403 29.41 23.53 12.83
C LYS A 403 28.62 24.84 12.72
N ARG A 404 27.51 24.95 13.43
CA ARG A 404 26.92 26.25 13.79
C ARG A 404 26.64 26.21 15.27
N GLY A 405 27.35 27.11 15.96
CA GLY A 405 26.97 27.63 17.25
C GLY A 405 27.90 27.22 18.40
N ARG A 406 28.99 27.92 18.54
CA ARG A 406 29.40 28.45 19.85
C ARG A 406 29.04 29.92 19.91
#